data_7106e61908fe307885c9dff6ac7e5e5e
#
_entry.id   7106e61908fe307885c9dff6ac7e5e5e
#
_cell.length_a   1.000
_cell.length_b   1.000
_cell.length_c   1.000
_cell.angle_alpha   90.00
_cell.angle_beta   90.00
_cell.angle_gamma   90.00
#
_symmetry.space_group_name_H-M   'P 1'
#
loop_
_entity.id
_entity.type
_entity.pdbx_description
1 polymer ?
#
loop_
_entity_poly.entity_id
_entity_poly.type
_entity_poly.pdbx_seq_one_letter_code
_entity_poly.pdbx_strand_id
1 'polypeptide(L)'
;MKRSINQQLRSGQHRSGQLRLGTTAAGLVLVGLALTGCQTGQSQVQAKAPDTVATTPVGRVASPPVTQPGVTSAADPTSAAAPSDAAPTTAAPATTAAPSTTAAPPVTEAPTTTAAPAPTTTLAPIPSNIEEIGPMDTPLVAVGTRGGPNLAAVQLRLMQLGFWTSGANGQWGTTTSQAVMAFQKYIGLPTTSRVDAATAAYLSNYTFKAHGTTNTGTLIEVDKGKQLLFVVVDGKTQWVVNTSTASGKAYSEPDQNHPGQLQTGVAITPDGLFKTYRERPVGWWAGDLGQIYRPKYFSGGTAVHGLSSVPDYPASHGCVRVSPAAMDWIWDNNIMPLGIPVWVHE
;
A
#
# COMPACT_ATOMS: atom_id res chain seq x y z
N MET A 1 14.57 -12.76 16.60
CA MET A 1 13.53 -11.98 15.93
C MET A 1 13.83 -10.48 15.89
N LYS A 2 14.15 -9.82 17.02
CA LYS A 2 14.47 -8.37 17.11
C LYS A 2 15.66 -7.91 16.24
N ARG A 3 16.64 -8.77 15.93
CA ARG A 3 17.85 -8.40 15.15
C ARG A 3 17.64 -8.19 13.65
N SER A 4 16.73 -8.92 13.02
CA SER A 4 16.54 -8.86 11.56
C SER A 4 15.82 -7.58 11.13
N ILE A 5 14.79 -7.17 11.85
CA ILE A 5 14.02 -5.95 11.54
C ILE A 5 14.84 -4.68 11.82
N ASN A 6 15.61 -4.67 12.93
CA ASN A 6 16.46 -3.51 13.28
C ASN A 6 17.70 -3.37 12.39
N GLN A 7 18.19 -4.45 11.78
CA GLN A 7 19.37 -4.38 10.91
C GLN A 7 19.06 -3.69 9.58
N GLN A 8 17.84 -3.86 9.05
CA GLN A 8 17.44 -3.19 7.82
C GLN A 8 17.10 -1.70 8.02
N LEU A 9 16.59 -1.30 9.18
CA LEU A 9 16.39 0.10 9.51
C LEU A 9 17.72 0.88 9.60
N ARG A 10 18.82 0.20 9.93
CA ARG A 10 20.17 0.81 9.98
C ARG A 10 20.87 0.85 8.62
N SER A 11 20.60 -0.06 7.69
CA SER A 11 21.27 -0.08 6.38
C SER A 11 20.76 0.98 5.40
N GLY A 12 19.60 1.57 5.64
CA GLY A 12 19.08 2.69 4.85
C GLY A 12 19.69 4.06 5.16
N GLN A 13 20.44 4.20 6.26
CA GLN A 13 21.00 5.50 6.68
C GLN A 13 22.49 5.73 6.35
N HIS A 14 23.19 4.74 5.75
CA HIS A 14 24.62 4.90 5.46
C HIS A 14 24.94 4.73 3.97
N ARG A 15 24.52 5.70 3.15
CA ARG A 15 25.16 6.04 1.86
C ARG A 15 25.01 7.52 1.55
N SER A 16 25.54 8.37 2.38
CA SER A 16 25.94 9.72 1.96
C SER A 16 27.43 9.68 1.69
N GLY A 17 27.78 9.83 0.40
CA GLY A 17 29.13 9.81 -0.09
C GLY A 17 29.97 10.95 0.49
N GLN A 18 31.12 10.60 1.03
CA GLN A 18 32.20 11.55 1.16
C GLN A 18 33.20 11.31 0.05
N LEU A 19 33.22 12.22 -0.91
CA LEU A 19 34.37 12.47 -1.77
C LEU A 19 35.54 12.95 -0.89
N ARG A 20 36.62 12.23 -0.84
CA ARG A 20 37.96 12.77 -0.43
C ARG A 20 38.91 12.54 -1.56
N LEU A 21 39.38 13.68 -2.12
CA LEU A 21 40.59 13.81 -2.90
C LEU A 21 41.80 13.63 -1.98
N GLY A 22 42.85 13.06 -2.52
CA GLY A 22 44.20 13.49 -2.12
C GLY A 22 45.19 12.44 -1.77
N THR A 23 46.06 12.23 -2.71
CA THR A 23 47.54 12.27 -2.73
C THR A 23 48.33 11.07 -2.18
N THR A 24 48.94 10.42 -3.12
CA THR A 24 50.30 9.82 -3.23
C THR A 24 51.20 9.74 -1.99
N ALA A 25 51.75 8.54 -1.71
CA ALA A 25 53.19 8.32 -1.54
C ALA A 25 53.52 6.83 -1.58
N ALA A 26 54.62 6.55 -2.23
CA ALA A 26 55.26 5.28 -2.48
C ALA A 26 55.94 4.68 -1.24
N GLY A 27 56.05 3.34 -1.21
CA GLY A 27 56.85 2.65 -0.22
C GLY A 27 56.95 1.14 -0.50
N LEU A 28 57.99 0.80 -1.22
CA LEU A 28 58.46 -0.54 -1.57
C LEU A 28 59.13 -1.20 -0.35
N VAL A 29 58.73 -2.41 0.07
CA VAL A 29 59.69 -3.35 0.72
C VAL A 29 59.24 -4.79 0.39
N LEU A 30 60.11 -5.48 -0.34
CA LEU A 30 60.16 -6.91 -0.55
C LEU A 30 60.80 -7.59 0.69
N VAL A 31 60.21 -8.66 1.19
CA VAL A 31 61.00 -9.75 1.81
C VAL A 31 60.25 -11.07 1.52
N GLY A 32 60.90 -11.92 0.77
CA GLY A 32 60.51 -13.30 0.56
C GLY A 32 61.03 -14.21 1.68
N LEU A 33 60.34 -15.29 1.91
CA LEU A 33 60.92 -16.55 2.38
C LEU A 33 60.08 -17.75 1.93
N ALA A 34 60.73 -18.63 1.23
CA ALA A 34 60.24 -19.97 0.88
C ALA A 34 60.35 -20.92 2.08
N LEU A 35 59.55 -21.99 2.11
CA LEU A 35 59.94 -23.37 2.30
C LEU A 35 58.77 -24.35 2.43
N THR A 36 58.72 -25.30 1.52
CA THR A 36 58.49 -26.79 1.65
C THR A 36 57.22 -27.26 2.39
N GLY A 37 56.23 -27.85 1.75
CA GLY A 37 56.29 -29.21 1.22
C GLY A 37 55.61 -30.19 2.18
N CYS A 38 54.40 -30.69 1.79
CA CYS A 38 54.04 -32.11 1.98
C CYS A 38 52.74 -32.41 1.18
N GLN A 39 52.88 -33.30 0.22
CA GLN A 39 51.83 -33.93 -0.52
C GLN A 39 51.18 -35.03 0.33
N THR A 40 49.85 -35.11 0.35
CA THR A 40 49.13 -36.37 0.53
C THR A 40 47.77 -36.31 -0.14
N GLY A 41 47.57 -37.18 -1.13
CA GLY A 41 46.35 -37.95 -1.35
C GLY A 41 45.17 -37.24 -2.00
N GLN A 42 45.17 -37.06 -3.33
CA GLN A 42 43.95 -36.89 -4.12
C GLN A 42 43.31 -38.24 -4.38
N SER A 43 42.08 -38.43 -3.86
CA SER A 43 41.16 -39.43 -4.42
C SER A 43 40.16 -38.68 -5.31
N GLN A 44 40.37 -38.78 -6.62
CA GLN A 44 39.41 -38.30 -7.61
C GLN A 44 38.26 -39.32 -7.68
N VAL A 45 37.08 -38.92 -7.31
CA VAL A 45 35.84 -39.60 -7.67
C VAL A 45 35.36 -38.96 -8.97
N GLN A 46 35.57 -39.69 -10.06
CA GLN A 46 35.09 -39.39 -11.39
C GLN A 46 33.57 -39.57 -11.43
N ALA A 47 32.81 -38.49 -11.52
CA ALA A 47 31.38 -38.55 -11.80
C ALA A 47 31.17 -38.86 -13.29
N LYS A 48 30.54 -40.00 -13.54
CA LYS A 48 30.12 -40.48 -14.86
C LYS A 48 28.99 -39.59 -15.37
N ALA A 49 29.14 -39.00 -16.55
CA ALA A 49 28.11 -38.30 -17.27
C ALA A 49 26.99 -39.27 -17.70
N PRO A 50 25.72 -38.88 -17.63
CA PRO A 50 24.64 -39.66 -18.19
C PRO A 50 24.56 -39.50 -19.71
N ASP A 51 24.31 -40.58 -20.39
CA ASP A 51 24.18 -40.76 -21.82
C ASP A 51 23.13 -39.82 -22.44
N THR A 52 23.53 -39.21 -23.53
CA THR A 52 22.70 -38.39 -24.40
C THR A 52 21.67 -39.26 -25.11
N VAL A 53 20.40 -39.17 -24.73
CA VAL A 53 19.30 -39.75 -25.51
C VAL A 53 18.92 -38.75 -26.60
N ALA A 54 19.11 -39.15 -27.84
CA ALA A 54 18.71 -38.42 -29.02
C ALA A 54 17.17 -38.30 -29.06
N THR A 55 16.64 -37.10 -28.92
CA THR A 55 15.23 -36.80 -29.19
C THR A 55 15.05 -36.38 -30.64
N THR A 56 14.37 -37.23 -31.39
CA THR A 56 13.84 -36.95 -32.73
C THR A 56 12.88 -35.72 -32.67
N PRO A 57 12.92 -34.81 -33.64
CA PRO A 57 11.99 -33.68 -33.66
C PRO A 57 10.58 -34.16 -34.07
N VAL A 58 9.63 -34.04 -33.13
CA VAL A 58 8.20 -34.21 -33.41
C VAL A 58 7.71 -32.99 -34.12
N GLY A 59 7.08 -33.21 -35.29
CA GLY A 59 6.58 -32.17 -36.18
C GLY A 59 5.58 -31.22 -35.51
N ARG A 60 5.73 -29.99 -35.89
CA ARG A 60 4.84 -28.86 -35.59
C ARG A 60 3.45 -29.16 -36.13
N VAL A 61 2.48 -29.45 -35.26
CA VAL A 61 1.07 -29.52 -35.63
C VAL A 61 0.57 -28.07 -35.65
N ALA A 62 0.16 -27.62 -36.84
CA ALA A 62 -0.44 -26.31 -37.06
C ALA A 62 -1.83 -26.27 -36.36
N SER A 63 -2.06 -25.26 -35.53
CA SER A 63 -3.37 -24.94 -34.99
C SER A 63 -4.32 -24.49 -36.08
N PRO A 64 -5.61 -24.91 -36.09
CA PRO A 64 -6.57 -24.44 -37.05
C PRO A 64 -6.94 -22.97 -36.81
N PRO A 65 -7.32 -22.19 -37.87
CA PRO A 65 -7.70 -20.80 -37.73
C PRO A 65 -9.02 -20.68 -36.96
N VAL A 66 -9.03 -19.82 -35.95
CA VAL A 66 -10.23 -19.39 -35.22
C VAL A 66 -11.00 -18.43 -36.14
N THR A 67 -12.17 -18.89 -36.62
CA THR A 67 -13.14 -18.07 -37.37
C THR A 67 -13.84 -17.17 -36.37
N GLN A 68 -13.64 -15.86 -36.46
CA GLN A 68 -14.47 -14.87 -35.77
C GLN A 68 -15.88 -14.86 -36.40
N PRO A 69 -16.94 -14.86 -35.61
CA PRO A 69 -18.27 -14.55 -36.12
C PRO A 69 -18.35 -13.05 -36.41
N GLY A 70 -18.75 -12.73 -37.66
CA GLY A 70 -18.93 -11.38 -38.14
C GLY A 70 -19.98 -10.61 -37.32
N VAL A 71 -19.59 -9.40 -36.94
CA VAL A 71 -20.50 -8.41 -36.36
C VAL A 71 -21.28 -7.79 -37.51
N THR A 72 -22.53 -8.18 -37.64
CA THR A 72 -23.48 -7.49 -38.53
C THR A 72 -23.88 -6.17 -37.88
N SER A 73 -23.51 -5.08 -38.51
CA SER A 73 -24.01 -3.74 -38.26
C SER A 73 -25.53 -3.71 -38.50
N ALA A 74 -26.30 -3.42 -37.47
CA ALA A 74 -27.71 -3.06 -37.60
C ALA A 74 -27.85 -1.55 -37.48
N ALA A 75 -28.54 -1.00 -38.42
CA ALA A 75 -28.77 0.42 -38.67
C ALA A 75 -29.57 1.10 -37.59
N ASP A 76 -29.26 2.39 -37.40
CA ASP A 76 -30.03 3.40 -36.66
C ASP A 76 -31.51 3.46 -37.12
N PRO A 77 -32.44 3.65 -36.19
CA PRO A 77 -33.71 4.31 -36.52
C PRO A 77 -33.78 5.71 -35.97
N THR A 78 -33.77 6.63 -36.89
CA THR A 78 -34.42 7.95 -37.01
C THR A 78 -35.15 8.50 -35.78
N SER A 79 -34.68 9.69 -35.43
CA SER A 79 -35.35 10.85 -34.84
C SER A 79 -36.89 10.82 -34.84
N ALA A 80 -37.48 10.97 -33.67
CA ALA A 80 -38.83 11.47 -33.52
C ALA A 80 -38.82 12.64 -32.51
N ALA A 81 -39.41 13.73 -32.92
CA ALA A 81 -39.51 15.02 -32.30
C ALA A 81 -40.23 15.01 -30.93
N ALA A 82 -39.79 15.85 -30.04
CA ALA A 82 -40.48 16.21 -28.80
C ALA A 82 -41.62 17.19 -29.07
N PRO A 83 -42.75 17.10 -28.34
CA PRO A 83 -43.68 18.22 -28.23
C PRO A 83 -43.24 19.15 -27.09
N SER A 84 -43.17 20.43 -27.42
CA SER A 84 -43.07 21.59 -26.54
C SER A 84 -44.36 21.68 -25.69
N ASP A 85 -44.21 21.66 -24.38
CA ASP A 85 -45.29 22.13 -23.48
C ASP A 85 -44.82 23.33 -22.67
N ALA A 86 -45.63 24.37 -22.73
CA ALA A 86 -45.42 25.68 -22.20
C ALA A 86 -45.48 25.68 -20.66
N ALA A 87 -44.55 26.38 -20.04
CA ALA A 87 -44.56 26.71 -18.62
C ALA A 87 -45.65 27.77 -18.32
N PRO A 88 -46.41 27.66 -17.22
CA PRO A 88 -47.29 28.75 -16.77
C PRO A 88 -46.45 29.79 -16.01
N THR A 89 -46.59 31.05 -16.47
CA THR A 89 -46.06 32.27 -15.84
C THR A 89 -46.81 32.50 -14.53
N THR A 90 -46.18 32.37 -13.38
CA THR A 90 -46.70 32.78 -12.08
C THR A 90 -46.31 34.22 -11.82
N ALA A 91 -47.32 35.10 -11.68
CA ALA A 91 -47.18 36.53 -11.39
C ALA A 91 -46.54 36.78 -10.01
N ALA A 92 -45.67 37.77 -9.93
CA ALA A 92 -45.04 38.23 -8.70
C ALA A 92 -46.08 38.90 -7.77
N PRO A 93 -46.03 38.68 -6.43
CA PRO A 93 -46.86 39.40 -5.48
C PRO A 93 -46.38 40.83 -5.27
N ALA A 94 -47.35 41.75 -5.09
CA ALA A 94 -47.21 43.17 -4.91
C ALA A 94 -46.39 43.56 -3.67
N THR A 95 -45.58 44.57 -3.83
CA THR A 95 -44.76 45.25 -2.80
C THR A 95 -45.67 45.89 -1.72
N THR A 96 -45.62 45.41 -0.49
CA THR A 96 -46.25 46.04 0.67
C THR A 96 -45.33 47.10 1.23
N ALA A 97 -45.87 48.32 1.40
CA ALA A 97 -45.15 49.47 1.92
C ALA A 97 -44.62 49.28 3.34
N ALA A 98 -43.44 49.79 3.60
CA ALA A 98 -42.75 49.77 4.89
C ALA A 98 -43.50 50.65 5.94
N PRO A 99 -43.58 50.17 7.21
CA PRO A 99 -44.08 51.02 8.30
C PRO A 99 -43.02 52.02 8.77
N SER A 100 -43.50 53.18 9.18
CA SER A 100 -42.75 54.33 9.64
C SER A 100 -41.88 54.05 10.87
N THR A 101 -40.71 54.63 10.89
CA THR A 101 -39.70 54.66 11.94
C THR A 101 -40.23 55.20 13.26
N THR A 102 -40.26 54.35 14.29
CA THR A 102 -40.43 54.82 15.70
C THR A 102 -39.05 55.11 16.27
N ALA A 103 -38.89 56.30 16.91
CA ALA A 103 -37.64 56.74 17.50
C ALA A 103 -37.11 55.78 18.57
N ALA A 104 -35.79 55.47 18.53
CA ALA A 104 -35.13 54.67 19.50
C ALA A 104 -35.04 55.33 20.89
N PRO A 105 -35.19 54.55 21.98
CA PRO A 105 -34.93 55.02 23.34
C PRO A 105 -33.41 55.23 23.56
N PRO A 106 -33.03 56.09 24.58
CA PRO A 106 -31.63 56.38 24.85
C PRO A 106 -30.85 55.18 25.27
N VAL A 107 -29.64 55.01 24.70
CA VAL A 107 -28.68 53.92 24.97
C VAL A 107 -28.14 54.12 26.38
N THR A 108 -28.48 53.22 27.29
CA THR A 108 -27.81 53.08 28.58
C THR A 108 -26.49 52.32 28.34
N GLU A 109 -25.37 52.96 28.70
CA GLU A 109 -24.05 52.31 28.62
C GLU A 109 -24.04 51.00 29.43
N ALA A 110 -23.71 49.89 28.77
CA ALA A 110 -23.54 48.59 29.39
C ALA A 110 -22.24 48.58 30.22
N PRO A 111 -22.21 47.94 31.38
CA PRO A 111 -20.98 47.81 32.16
C PRO A 111 -19.91 47.06 31.35
N THR A 112 -18.69 47.60 31.37
CA THR A 112 -17.51 46.99 30.75
C THR A 112 -17.22 45.67 31.44
N THR A 113 -17.64 44.56 30.83
CA THR A 113 -17.30 43.22 31.30
C THR A 113 -15.83 42.93 30.94
N THR A 114 -14.95 42.91 31.94
CA THR A 114 -13.57 42.45 31.78
C THR A 114 -13.61 41.01 31.24
N ALA A 115 -13.16 40.80 30.02
CA ALA A 115 -13.10 39.49 29.41
C ALA A 115 -12.22 38.56 30.26
N ALA A 116 -12.76 37.42 30.70
CA ALA A 116 -12.00 36.39 31.34
C ALA A 116 -10.89 35.90 30.38
N PRO A 117 -9.69 35.56 30.87
CA PRO A 117 -8.63 35.06 30.04
C PRO A 117 -9.13 33.79 29.31
N ALA A 118 -8.86 33.70 27.99
CA ALA A 118 -9.22 32.55 27.20
C ALA A 118 -8.57 31.29 27.80
N PRO A 119 -9.29 30.15 27.88
CA PRO A 119 -8.71 28.92 28.40
C PRO A 119 -7.51 28.55 27.54
N THR A 120 -6.35 28.45 28.15
CA THR A 120 -5.15 27.90 27.51
C THR A 120 -5.41 26.40 27.24
N THR A 121 -5.76 26.07 26.00
CA THR A 121 -5.92 24.68 25.59
C THR A 121 -4.53 24.02 25.61
N THR A 122 -4.19 23.37 26.73
CA THR A 122 -3.02 22.51 26.79
C THR A 122 -3.30 21.33 25.86
N LEU A 123 -2.57 21.24 24.74
CA LEU A 123 -2.64 20.09 23.85
C LEU A 123 -2.31 18.84 24.65
N ALA A 124 -3.09 17.78 24.48
CA ALA A 124 -2.79 16.50 25.10
C ALA A 124 -1.40 16.03 24.63
N PRO A 125 -0.59 15.42 25.52
CA PRO A 125 0.72 14.94 25.13
C PRO A 125 0.60 13.89 24.03
N ILE A 126 1.48 13.98 23.01
CA ILE A 126 1.55 13.01 21.93
C ILE A 126 1.90 11.64 22.53
N PRO A 127 1.14 10.57 22.24
CA PRO A 127 1.46 9.23 22.73
C PRO A 127 2.89 8.82 22.35
N SER A 128 3.59 8.15 23.26
CA SER A 128 5.02 7.79 23.09
C SER A 128 5.33 6.83 21.94
N ASN A 129 4.30 6.19 21.38
CA ASN A 129 4.40 5.32 20.21
C ASN A 129 4.29 6.07 18.86
N ILE A 130 3.97 7.36 18.87
CA ILE A 130 3.90 8.21 17.68
C ILE A 130 5.23 8.92 17.51
N GLU A 131 5.84 8.77 16.33
CA GLU A 131 7.11 9.39 15.97
C GLU A 131 6.85 10.67 15.17
N GLU A 132 7.42 11.80 15.64
CA GLU A 132 7.37 13.06 14.92
C GLU A 132 8.52 13.11 13.91
N ILE A 133 8.17 13.39 12.65
CA ILE A 133 9.12 13.49 11.52
C ILE A 133 9.39 14.95 11.15
N GLY A 134 8.42 15.82 11.43
CA GLY A 134 8.44 17.21 10.98
C GLY A 134 8.03 17.42 9.51
N PRO A 135 7.73 18.66 9.13
CA PRO A 135 7.44 19.01 7.74
C PRO A 135 8.71 18.99 6.90
N MET A 136 8.55 19.07 5.58
CA MET A 136 9.70 19.18 4.66
C MET A 136 10.11 20.63 4.48
N ASP A 137 11.41 20.93 4.51
CA ASP A 137 11.96 22.26 4.22
C ASP A 137 11.66 22.70 2.77
N THR A 138 11.70 21.75 1.84
CA THR A 138 11.35 21.98 0.43
C THR A 138 10.09 21.24 0.09
N PRO A 139 8.98 21.93 -0.23
CA PRO A 139 7.72 21.30 -0.58
C PRO A 139 7.83 20.39 -1.83
N LEU A 140 7.11 19.29 -1.81
CA LEU A 140 7.03 18.37 -2.94
C LEU A 140 6.21 18.94 -4.09
N VAL A 141 6.57 18.56 -5.30
CA VAL A 141 5.86 18.93 -6.53
C VAL A 141 4.84 17.84 -6.89
N ALA A 142 3.68 18.25 -7.37
CA ALA A 142 2.65 17.36 -7.93
C ALA A 142 3.16 16.71 -9.22
N VAL A 143 3.66 15.48 -9.12
CA VAL A 143 4.23 14.74 -10.26
C VAL A 143 3.19 13.89 -11.02
N GLY A 144 2.00 13.71 -10.46
CA GLY A 144 1.02 12.76 -11.01
C GLY A 144 1.57 11.35 -10.95
N THR A 145 1.90 10.80 -12.13
CA THR A 145 2.57 9.50 -12.29
C THR A 145 3.92 9.61 -13.01
N ARG A 146 4.43 10.83 -13.19
CA ARG A 146 5.71 11.06 -13.89
C ARG A 146 6.89 10.64 -13.02
N GLY A 147 7.83 9.95 -13.63
CA GLY A 147 9.12 9.61 -13.03
C GLY A 147 10.07 10.80 -12.91
N GLY A 148 11.21 10.56 -12.28
CA GLY A 148 12.30 11.51 -12.15
C GLY A 148 12.63 11.91 -10.70
N PRO A 149 13.52 12.90 -10.51
CA PRO A 149 14.00 13.30 -9.18
C PRO A 149 12.89 13.72 -8.21
N ASN A 150 11.87 14.42 -8.70
CA ASN A 150 10.74 14.84 -7.87
C ASN A 150 9.93 13.64 -7.38
N LEU A 151 9.80 12.58 -8.19
CA LEU A 151 9.16 11.34 -7.72
C LEU A 151 10.04 10.60 -6.70
N ALA A 152 11.35 10.60 -6.86
CA ALA A 152 12.26 10.03 -5.86
C ALA A 152 12.11 10.73 -4.51
N ALA A 153 11.94 12.07 -4.48
CA ALA A 153 11.65 12.82 -3.27
C ALA A 153 10.31 12.42 -2.62
N VAL A 154 9.26 12.23 -3.44
CA VAL A 154 7.96 11.71 -2.98
C VAL A 154 8.09 10.32 -2.37
N GLN A 155 8.78 9.41 -3.04
CA GLN A 155 9.01 8.04 -2.55
C GLN A 155 9.77 8.05 -1.23
N LEU A 156 10.83 8.87 -1.12
CA LEU A 156 11.58 9.03 0.12
C LEU A 156 10.68 9.53 1.25
N ARG A 157 9.84 10.54 0.96
CA ARG A 157 8.92 11.09 1.96
C ARG A 157 7.88 10.07 2.42
N LEU A 158 7.29 9.31 1.50
CA LEU A 158 6.39 8.20 1.83
C LEU A 158 7.05 7.20 2.79
N MET A 159 8.30 6.82 2.51
CA MET A 159 9.07 5.91 3.38
C MET A 159 9.35 6.52 4.76
N GLN A 160 9.72 7.79 4.84
CA GLN A 160 9.91 8.50 6.11
C GLN A 160 8.65 8.49 6.95
N LEU A 161 7.49 8.72 6.32
CA LEU A 161 6.18 8.69 6.97
C LEU A 161 5.68 7.26 7.25
N GLY A 162 6.44 6.22 6.88
CA GLY A 162 6.14 4.83 7.17
C GLY A 162 5.31 4.12 6.10
N PHE A 163 5.03 4.72 4.94
CA PHE A 163 4.33 4.06 3.83
C PHE A 163 5.28 3.24 2.99
N TRP A 164 5.02 1.94 2.89
CA TRP A 164 5.93 1.02 2.24
C TRP A 164 5.96 1.19 0.71
N THR A 165 7.15 1.34 0.17
CA THR A 165 7.46 1.21 -1.26
C THR A 165 8.80 0.51 -1.43
N SER A 166 9.08 -0.06 -2.60
CA SER A 166 10.30 -0.83 -2.86
C SER A 166 11.59 0.00 -2.90
N GLY A 167 11.49 1.32 -2.76
CA GLY A 167 12.61 2.25 -2.72
C GLY A 167 12.29 3.61 -3.35
N ALA A 168 13.25 4.54 -3.27
CA ALA A 168 13.13 5.90 -3.79
C ALA A 168 13.99 6.07 -5.06
N ASN A 169 13.64 5.35 -6.13
CA ASN A 169 14.41 5.31 -7.38
C ASN A 169 13.93 6.29 -8.46
N GLY A 170 12.86 7.05 -8.17
CA GLY A 170 12.28 7.99 -9.13
C GLY A 170 11.51 7.32 -10.28
N GLN A 171 11.23 6.02 -10.23
CA GLN A 171 10.43 5.33 -11.22
C GLN A 171 9.02 5.08 -10.69
N TRP A 172 8.01 5.42 -11.49
CA TRP A 172 6.62 5.10 -11.16
C TRP A 172 6.35 3.62 -11.40
N GLY A 173 5.75 2.97 -10.43
CA GLY A 173 5.38 1.57 -10.53
C GLY A 173 4.32 1.20 -9.49
N THR A 174 3.96 -0.09 -9.44
CA THR A 174 2.91 -0.61 -8.56
C THR A 174 3.19 -0.28 -7.09
N THR A 175 4.44 -0.43 -6.62
CA THR A 175 4.78 -0.18 -5.20
C THR A 175 4.60 1.29 -4.83
N THR A 176 4.98 2.22 -5.71
CA THR A 176 4.77 3.66 -5.52
C THR A 176 3.28 4.01 -5.54
N SER A 177 2.53 3.48 -6.52
CA SER A 177 1.08 3.68 -6.62
C SER A 177 0.36 3.20 -5.36
N GLN A 178 0.71 2.01 -4.86
CA GLN A 178 0.14 1.44 -3.63
C GLN A 178 0.53 2.25 -2.38
N ALA A 179 1.74 2.77 -2.29
CA ALA A 179 2.18 3.63 -1.18
C ALA A 179 1.44 4.99 -1.19
N VAL A 180 1.26 5.60 -2.36
CA VAL A 180 0.45 6.83 -2.51
C VAL A 180 -0.99 6.58 -2.10
N MET A 181 -1.59 5.47 -2.55
CA MET A 181 -2.95 5.08 -2.17
C MET A 181 -3.06 4.86 -0.65
N ALA A 182 -2.09 4.18 -0.04
CA ALA A 182 -2.06 3.98 1.42
C ALA A 182 -2.01 5.31 2.18
N PHE A 183 -1.17 6.26 1.73
CA PHE A 183 -1.11 7.59 2.31
C PHE A 183 -2.44 8.34 2.17
N GLN A 184 -3.03 8.35 0.96
CA GLN A 184 -4.32 9.00 0.71
C GLN A 184 -5.42 8.44 1.61
N LYS A 185 -5.52 7.10 1.74
CA LYS A 185 -6.44 6.42 2.66
C LYS A 185 -6.20 6.84 4.10
N TYR A 186 -4.94 6.84 4.53
CA TYR A 186 -4.57 7.12 5.90
C TYR A 186 -4.99 8.50 6.38
N ILE A 187 -4.87 9.53 5.51
CA ILE A 187 -5.23 10.91 5.83
C ILE A 187 -6.63 11.32 5.33
N GLY A 188 -7.39 10.40 4.73
CA GLY A 188 -8.75 10.65 4.25
C GLY A 188 -8.85 11.49 2.97
N LEU A 189 -7.82 11.49 2.13
CA LEU A 189 -7.90 12.09 0.79
C LEU A 189 -8.61 11.15 -0.20
N PRO A 190 -9.16 11.70 -1.31
CA PRO A 190 -9.58 10.88 -2.43
C PRO A 190 -8.43 9.98 -2.92
N THR A 191 -8.69 8.69 -3.07
CA THR A 191 -7.69 7.67 -3.45
C THR A 191 -7.45 7.65 -4.95
N THR A 192 -6.77 8.66 -5.45
CA THR A 192 -6.47 8.81 -6.88
C THR A 192 -5.31 7.93 -7.34
N SER A 193 -4.54 7.35 -6.41
CA SER A 193 -3.26 6.65 -6.68
C SER A 193 -2.28 7.51 -7.47
N ARG A 194 -2.35 8.84 -7.36
CA ARG A 194 -1.52 9.82 -8.07
C ARG A 194 -1.04 10.89 -7.09
N VAL A 195 0.12 11.47 -7.37
CA VAL A 195 0.64 12.60 -6.60
C VAL A 195 0.11 13.88 -7.24
N ASP A 196 -1.15 14.19 -6.96
CA ASP A 196 -1.79 15.46 -7.30
C ASP A 196 -1.34 16.60 -6.36
N ALA A 197 -1.85 17.80 -6.56
CA ALA A 197 -1.47 18.97 -5.77
C ALA A 197 -1.82 18.81 -4.28
N ALA A 198 -2.98 18.23 -3.98
CA ALA A 198 -3.39 17.97 -2.61
C ALA A 198 -2.48 16.94 -1.94
N THR A 199 -2.23 15.81 -2.60
CA THR A 199 -1.34 14.75 -2.11
C THR A 199 0.08 15.29 -1.87
N ALA A 200 0.65 16.08 -2.79
CA ALA A 200 1.98 16.67 -2.64
C ALA A 200 2.03 17.64 -1.44
N ALA A 201 1.00 18.50 -1.27
CA ALA A 201 0.91 19.43 -0.16
C ALA A 201 0.81 18.71 1.20
N TYR A 202 -0.04 17.68 1.30
CA TYR A 202 -0.15 16.90 2.53
C TYR A 202 1.13 16.13 2.85
N LEU A 203 1.76 15.47 1.88
CA LEU A 203 3.05 14.79 2.07
C LEU A 203 4.12 15.76 2.58
N SER A 204 4.15 17.00 2.08
CA SER A 204 5.14 17.99 2.48
C SER A 204 4.96 18.45 3.92
N ASN A 205 3.72 18.62 4.37
CA ASN A 205 3.36 19.23 5.64
C ASN A 205 3.00 18.23 6.75
N TYR A 206 2.81 16.95 6.41
CA TYR A 206 2.47 15.94 7.41
C TYR A 206 3.67 15.69 8.32
N THR A 207 3.46 15.76 9.64
CA THR A 207 4.56 15.83 10.61
C THR A 207 4.79 14.56 11.39
N PHE A 208 3.89 13.58 11.31
CA PHE A 208 3.98 12.36 12.10
C PHE A 208 4.16 11.14 11.22
N LYS A 209 4.90 10.15 11.71
CA LYS A 209 4.90 8.83 11.11
C LYS A 209 3.52 8.19 11.22
N ALA A 210 3.08 7.50 10.18
CA ALA A 210 1.80 6.81 10.19
C ALA A 210 1.79 5.73 11.28
N HIS A 211 0.67 5.63 11.98
CA HIS A 211 0.49 4.66 13.06
C HIS A 211 -0.91 4.02 13.00
N GLY A 212 -1.00 2.77 13.44
CA GLY A 212 -2.25 2.09 13.68
C GLY A 212 -2.84 2.43 15.05
N THR A 213 -3.82 1.67 15.47
CA THR A 213 -4.46 1.77 16.79
C THR A 213 -3.61 1.10 17.88
N THR A 214 -2.83 0.06 17.49
CA THR A 214 -1.98 -0.69 18.40
C THR A 214 -0.79 0.13 18.90
N ASN A 215 -0.59 0.16 20.19
CA ASN A 215 0.53 0.83 20.88
C ASN A 215 1.39 -0.11 21.73
N THR A 216 1.18 -1.41 21.66
CA THR A 216 1.92 -2.42 22.41
C THR A 216 2.24 -3.65 21.58
N GLY A 217 3.30 -4.37 21.93
CA GLY A 217 3.66 -5.64 21.33
C GLY A 217 4.13 -5.59 19.89
N THR A 218 4.31 -6.78 19.30
CA THR A 218 4.71 -6.96 17.89
C THR A 218 3.64 -7.78 17.21
N LEU A 219 2.99 -7.23 16.18
CA LEU A 219 1.86 -7.83 15.48
C LEU A 219 1.64 -7.21 14.10
N ILE A 220 0.78 -7.83 13.35
CA ILE A 220 0.19 -7.24 12.14
C ILE A 220 -1.20 -6.74 12.53
N GLU A 221 -1.47 -5.48 12.27
CA GLU A 221 -2.79 -4.87 12.43
C GLU A 221 -3.43 -4.65 11.06
N VAL A 222 -4.68 -5.07 10.89
CA VAL A 222 -5.47 -4.86 9.67
C VAL A 222 -6.67 -4.01 10.03
N ASP A 223 -6.65 -2.75 9.61
CA ASP A 223 -7.75 -1.80 9.74
C ASP A 223 -8.63 -1.92 8.48
N LYS A 224 -9.80 -2.56 8.64
CA LYS A 224 -10.76 -2.75 7.53
C LYS A 224 -11.45 -1.45 7.14
N GLY A 225 -11.65 -0.54 8.10
CA GLY A 225 -12.25 0.76 7.83
C GLY A 225 -11.38 1.60 6.91
N LYS A 226 -10.06 1.61 7.14
CA LYS A 226 -9.09 2.32 6.28
C LYS A 226 -8.57 1.48 5.11
N GLN A 227 -8.79 0.16 5.12
CA GLN A 227 -8.19 -0.75 4.13
C GLN A 227 -6.65 -0.64 4.13
N LEU A 228 -6.06 -0.69 5.32
CA LEU A 228 -4.62 -0.60 5.57
C LEU A 228 -4.13 -1.76 6.44
N LEU A 229 -2.91 -2.20 6.18
CA LEU A 229 -2.19 -3.17 6.99
C LEU A 229 -0.99 -2.46 7.64
N PHE A 230 -0.89 -2.53 8.97
CA PHE A 230 0.19 -1.95 9.75
C PHE A 230 1.11 -3.06 10.27
N VAL A 231 2.40 -2.87 10.08
CA VAL A 231 3.45 -3.69 10.68
C VAL A 231 3.88 -3.02 11.97
N VAL A 232 3.49 -3.59 13.10
CA VAL A 232 3.78 -3.04 14.43
C VAL A 232 4.89 -3.85 15.10
N VAL A 233 5.90 -3.17 15.63
CA VAL A 233 7.02 -3.76 16.38
C VAL A 233 7.20 -3.01 17.69
N ASP A 234 7.10 -3.71 18.80
CA ASP A 234 7.20 -3.16 20.15
C ASP A 234 6.27 -1.93 20.35
N GLY A 235 5.04 -2.03 19.84
CA GLY A 235 4.00 -0.99 19.94
C GLY A 235 4.16 0.19 18.96
N LYS A 236 5.17 0.17 18.08
CA LYS A 236 5.40 1.22 17.10
C LYS A 236 5.15 0.71 15.69
N THR A 237 4.36 1.43 14.92
CA THR A 237 4.19 1.14 13.50
C THR A 237 5.50 1.37 12.77
N GLN A 238 6.00 0.35 12.11
CA GLN A 238 7.18 0.42 11.26
C GLN A 238 6.81 0.75 9.83
N TRP A 239 5.76 0.09 9.32
CA TRP A 239 5.32 0.24 7.95
C TRP A 239 3.80 0.14 7.83
N VAL A 240 3.28 0.85 6.86
CA VAL A 240 1.88 0.80 6.42
C VAL A 240 1.85 0.35 4.97
N VAL A 241 1.02 -0.66 4.69
CA VAL A 241 0.85 -1.26 3.37
C VAL A 241 -0.61 -1.08 2.94
N ASN A 242 -0.84 -0.67 1.69
CA ASN A 242 -2.18 -0.69 1.13
C ASN A 242 -2.72 -2.11 1.07
N THR A 243 -3.96 -2.29 1.48
CA THR A 243 -4.65 -3.58 1.40
C THR A 243 -6.08 -3.44 0.87
N SER A 244 -6.67 -4.58 0.52
CA SER A 244 -8.08 -4.71 0.16
C SER A 244 -8.62 -5.98 0.82
N THR A 245 -9.55 -5.81 1.74
CA THR A 245 -10.19 -6.88 2.51
C THR A 245 -11.50 -7.34 1.86
N ALA A 246 -12.29 -8.14 2.55
CA ALA A 246 -13.54 -8.68 2.05
C ALA A 246 -14.58 -7.61 1.72
N SER A 247 -15.34 -7.85 0.65
CA SER A 247 -16.34 -6.90 0.11
C SER A 247 -17.61 -6.75 0.94
N GLY A 248 -17.86 -7.62 1.90
CA GLY A 248 -19.12 -7.68 2.64
C GLY A 248 -20.32 -8.22 1.85
N LYS A 249 -20.14 -8.58 0.57
CA LYS A 249 -21.22 -8.99 -0.33
C LYS A 249 -21.37 -10.50 -0.39
N ALA A 250 -22.60 -10.96 -0.64
CA ALA A 250 -22.84 -12.34 -1.01
C ALA A 250 -22.19 -12.65 -2.37
N TYR A 251 -21.69 -13.87 -2.53
CA TYR A 251 -21.11 -14.35 -3.77
C TYR A 251 -21.58 -15.76 -4.10
N SER A 252 -21.54 -16.10 -5.39
CA SER A 252 -21.77 -17.44 -5.92
C SER A 252 -20.89 -17.55 -7.17
N GLU A 253 -19.73 -18.16 -7.02
CA GLU A 253 -18.70 -18.20 -8.06
C GLU A 253 -18.24 -19.63 -8.30
N PRO A 254 -17.80 -19.97 -9.52
CA PRO A 254 -17.27 -21.30 -9.82
C PRO A 254 -16.08 -21.65 -8.92
N ASP A 255 -16.10 -22.85 -8.34
CA ASP A 255 -14.96 -23.40 -7.62
C ASP A 255 -13.84 -23.74 -8.62
N GLN A 256 -12.67 -23.10 -8.44
CA GLN A 256 -11.53 -23.27 -9.34
C GLN A 256 -10.85 -24.64 -9.19
N ASN A 257 -11.00 -25.29 -8.04
CA ASN A 257 -10.40 -26.59 -7.74
C ASN A 257 -11.38 -27.75 -7.98
N HIS A 258 -12.70 -27.48 -8.02
CA HIS A 258 -13.74 -28.48 -8.21
C HIS A 258 -14.69 -28.06 -9.36
N PRO A 259 -14.30 -28.30 -10.63
CA PRO A 259 -15.10 -27.92 -11.79
C PRO A 259 -16.54 -28.39 -11.72
N GLY A 260 -17.49 -27.49 -12.00
CA GLY A 260 -18.92 -27.74 -11.93
C GLY A 260 -19.56 -27.50 -10.55
N GLN A 261 -18.77 -27.20 -9.54
CA GLN A 261 -19.27 -26.74 -8.23
C GLN A 261 -19.25 -25.23 -8.12
N LEU A 262 -20.09 -24.69 -7.22
CA LEU A 262 -20.13 -23.28 -6.86
C LEU A 262 -19.66 -23.10 -5.42
N GLN A 263 -18.81 -22.14 -5.20
CA GLN A 263 -18.50 -21.59 -3.88
C GLN A 263 -19.48 -20.45 -3.61
N THR A 264 -20.27 -20.59 -2.54
CA THR A 264 -21.27 -19.61 -2.16
C THR A 264 -21.04 -19.13 -0.73
N GLY A 265 -21.32 -17.87 -0.46
CA GLY A 265 -21.15 -17.31 0.88
C GLY A 265 -21.32 -15.81 0.93
N VAL A 266 -20.92 -15.24 2.07
CA VAL A 266 -20.75 -13.81 2.24
C VAL A 266 -19.26 -13.53 2.42
N ALA A 267 -18.73 -12.60 1.67
CA ALA A 267 -17.35 -12.21 1.70
C ALA A 267 -17.02 -11.45 3.00
N ILE A 268 -16.38 -12.10 3.97
CA ILE A 268 -16.08 -11.53 5.29
C ILE A 268 -14.61 -11.78 5.63
N THR A 269 -13.87 -10.72 5.96
CA THR A 269 -12.62 -10.81 6.71
C THR A 269 -12.97 -10.77 8.18
N PRO A 270 -12.74 -11.85 8.95
CA PRO A 270 -13.21 -11.92 10.34
C PRO A 270 -12.46 -10.96 11.24
N ASP A 271 -13.19 -10.28 12.13
CA ASP A 271 -12.61 -9.46 13.21
C ASP A 271 -12.06 -10.32 14.32
N GLY A 272 -11.03 -9.81 14.98
CA GLY A 272 -10.45 -10.45 16.14
C GLY A 272 -8.94 -10.52 16.14
N LEU A 273 -8.40 -11.17 17.16
CA LEU A 273 -6.97 -11.40 17.32
C LEU A 273 -6.66 -12.86 16.97
N PHE A 274 -5.91 -13.03 15.92
CA PHE A 274 -5.50 -14.32 15.36
C PHE A 274 -3.98 -14.49 15.47
N LYS A 275 -3.48 -15.64 14.94
CA LYS A 275 -2.05 -15.87 14.72
C LYS A 275 -1.83 -16.53 13.37
N THR A 276 -0.74 -16.19 12.70
CA THR A 276 -0.32 -16.94 11.52
C THR A 276 -0.06 -18.39 11.90
N TYR A 277 -0.64 -19.35 11.17
CA TYR A 277 -0.51 -20.78 11.51
C TYR A 277 -0.10 -21.67 10.33
N ARG A 278 -0.26 -21.17 9.09
CA ARG A 278 0.07 -21.89 7.86
C ARG A 278 0.57 -20.90 6.83
N GLU A 279 1.47 -21.35 5.97
CA GLU A 279 2.03 -20.51 4.92
C GLU A 279 2.42 -21.32 3.67
N ARG A 280 2.53 -20.64 2.53
CA ARG A 280 2.97 -21.19 1.26
C ARG A 280 4.05 -20.26 0.68
N PRO A 281 5.33 -20.66 0.73
CA PRO A 281 6.44 -19.72 0.46
C PRO A 281 6.69 -19.45 -1.03
N VAL A 282 6.21 -20.29 -1.93
CA VAL A 282 6.61 -20.25 -3.34
C VAL A 282 5.40 -20.01 -4.25
N GLY A 283 5.47 -18.95 -5.07
CA GLY A 283 4.65 -18.73 -6.25
C GLY A 283 3.15 -18.56 -6.01
N TRP A 284 2.41 -18.79 -7.07
CA TRP A 284 0.95 -18.71 -7.10
C TRP A 284 0.33 -20.04 -6.71
N TRP A 285 -0.72 -19.99 -5.92
CA TRP A 285 -1.48 -21.16 -5.47
C TRP A 285 -2.92 -21.04 -5.93
N ALA A 286 -3.47 -22.13 -6.44
CA ALA A 286 -4.88 -22.22 -6.75
C ALA A 286 -5.69 -22.31 -5.45
N GLY A 287 -6.49 -21.29 -5.18
CA GLY A 287 -7.55 -21.33 -4.17
C GLY A 287 -8.90 -21.58 -4.85
N ASP A 288 -9.91 -21.96 -4.08
CA ASP A 288 -11.24 -22.28 -4.61
C ASP A 288 -11.87 -21.09 -5.35
N LEU A 289 -11.56 -19.88 -4.94
CA LEU A 289 -12.04 -18.61 -5.50
C LEU A 289 -10.97 -17.84 -6.28
N GLY A 290 -9.96 -18.53 -6.82
CA GLY A 290 -8.91 -17.95 -7.65
C GLY A 290 -7.51 -18.06 -7.08
N GLN A 291 -6.55 -17.48 -7.80
CA GLN A 291 -5.14 -17.58 -7.44
C GLN A 291 -4.74 -16.61 -6.33
N ILE A 292 -3.87 -17.06 -5.44
CA ILE A 292 -3.27 -16.31 -4.35
C ILE A 292 -1.76 -16.47 -4.37
N TYR A 293 -1.02 -15.39 -4.15
CA TYR A 293 0.44 -15.38 -4.21
C TYR A 293 1.05 -15.45 -2.82
N ARG A 294 1.87 -16.49 -2.54
CA ARG A 294 2.65 -16.68 -1.32
C ARG A 294 1.86 -16.45 -0.02
N PRO A 295 0.66 -17.07 0.17
CA PRO A 295 -0.25 -16.74 1.27
C PRO A 295 0.30 -17.10 2.65
N LYS A 296 -0.03 -16.27 3.65
CA LYS A 296 0.17 -16.50 5.08
C LYS A 296 -1.19 -16.49 5.77
N TYR A 297 -1.65 -17.68 6.19
CA TYR A 297 -2.98 -17.89 6.75
C TYR A 297 -3.01 -17.58 8.25
N PHE A 298 -4.09 -16.92 8.69
CA PHE A 298 -4.26 -16.56 10.09
C PHE A 298 -5.63 -16.94 10.67
N SER A 299 -6.67 -17.19 9.85
CA SER A 299 -7.98 -17.63 10.31
C SER A 299 -8.66 -18.50 9.25
N GLY A 300 -8.87 -19.80 9.54
CA GLY A 300 -9.48 -20.72 8.58
C GLY A 300 -8.80 -20.67 7.20
N GLY A 301 -9.56 -20.35 6.14
CA GLY A 301 -9.04 -20.08 4.78
C GLY A 301 -8.52 -18.67 4.56
N THR A 302 -8.67 -17.76 5.52
CA THR A 302 -8.29 -16.36 5.38
C THR A 302 -6.78 -16.15 5.53
N ALA A 303 -6.18 -15.43 4.60
CA ALA A 303 -4.74 -15.18 4.56
C ALA A 303 -4.42 -13.74 4.16
N VAL A 304 -3.23 -13.26 4.53
CA VAL A 304 -2.57 -12.17 3.82
C VAL A 304 -1.86 -12.79 2.62
N HIS A 305 -2.12 -12.28 1.41
CA HIS A 305 -1.53 -12.80 0.19
C HIS A 305 -1.32 -11.72 -0.87
N GLY A 306 -0.41 -11.97 -1.80
CA GLY A 306 -0.21 -11.12 -2.97
C GLY A 306 -1.32 -11.32 -4.00
N LEU A 307 -1.77 -10.21 -4.62
CA LEU A 307 -2.60 -10.22 -5.79
C LEU A 307 -2.29 -8.99 -6.65
N SER A 308 -2.37 -9.13 -7.98
CA SER A 308 -2.06 -8.03 -8.91
C SER A 308 -3.05 -6.87 -8.79
N SER A 309 -4.30 -7.16 -8.41
CA SER A 309 -5.34 -6.14 -8.18
C SER A 309 -5.56 -5.95 -6.68
N VAL A 310 -5.13 -4.80 -6.18
CA VAL A 310 -5.37 -4.34 -4.80
C VAL A 310 -5.98 -2.94 -4.88
N PRO A 311 -7.31 -2.86 -5.05
CA PRO A 311 -8.02 -1.59 -5.18
C PRO A 311 -8.04 -0.80 -3.87
N ASP A 312 -8.59 0.39 -3.93
CA ASP A 312 -8.76 1.28 -2.77
C ASP A 312 -9.96 0.94 -1.89
N TYR A 313 -10.78 -0.02 -2.29
CA TYR A 313 -11.99 -0.48 -1.61
C TYR A 313 -11.92 -1.98 -1.27
N PRO A 314 -12.79 -2.47 -0.36
CA PRO A 314 -12.91 -3.89 -0.06
C PRO A 314 -13.40 -4.69 -1.27
N ALA A 315 -12.64 -5.70 -1.72
CA ALA A 315 -12.92 -6.42 -2.96
C ALA A 315 -12.66 -7.94 -2.88
N SER A 316 -12.15 -8.45 -1.75
CA SER A 316 -11.86 -9.89 -1.62
C SER A 316 -13.08 -10.68 -1.16
N HIS A 317 -12.97 -12.01 -1.18
CA HIS A 317 -13.96 -12.92 -0.60
C HIS A 317 -13.74 -13.21 0.90
N GLY A 318 -12.59 -12.76 1.45
CA GLY A 318 -12.24 -12.99 2.86
C GLY A 318 -10.79 -12.64 3.17
N CYS A 319 -9.90 -12.86 2.22
CA CYS A 319 -8.46 -12.62 2.41
C CYS A 319 -8.10 -11.13 2.44
N VAL A 320 -6.94 -10.84 2.97
CA VAL A 320 -6.29 -9.52 3.00
C VAL A 320 -5.31 -9.45 1.84
N ARG A 321 -5.65 -8.70 0.79
CA ARG A 321 -4.83 -8.57 -0.42
C ARG A 321 -3.76 -7.51 -0.23
N VAL A 322 -2.53 -7.81 -0.63
CA VAL A 322 -1.43 -6.85 -0.79
C VAL A 322 -0.83 -7.03 -2.19
N SER A 323 -0.02 -6.09 -2.68
CA SER A 323 0.64 -6.28 -3.97
C SER A 323 1.65 -7.45 -3.91
N PRO A 324 1.94 -8.15 -5.02
CA PRO A 324 2.94 -9.23 -5.03
C PRO A 324 4.30 -8.78 -4.50
N ALA A 325 4.75 -7.58 -4.87
CA ALA A 325 6.00 -7.02 -4.38
C ALA A 325 5.99 -6.76 -2.86
N ALA A 326 4.85 -6.31 -2.29
CA ALA A 326 4.70 -6.19 -0.85
C ALA A 326 4.71 -7.57 -0.17
N MET A 327 4.10 -8.57 -0.81
CA MET A 327 4.13 -9.94 -0.29
C MET A 327 5.53 -10.54 -0.31
N ASP A 328 6.31 -10.31 -1.38
CA ASP A 328 7.73 -10.71 -1.44
C ASP A 328 8.52 -10.05 -0.31
N TRP A 329 8.36 -8.75 -0.12
CA TRP A 329 8.99 -8.04 0.99
C TRP A 329 8.60 -8.61 2.37
N ILE A 330 7.32 -8.95 2.58
CA ILE A 330 6.83 -9.58 3.81
C ILE A 330 7.58 -10.91 4.07
N TRP A 331 7.81 -11.70 3.02
CA TRP A 331 8.51 -12.98 3.12
C TRP A 331 10.02 -12.79 3.32
N ASP A 332 10.66 -11.99 2.49
CA ASP A 332 12.11 -11.83 2.45
C ASP A 332 12.66 -11.20 3.75
N ASN A 333 11.81 -10.42 4.43
CA ASN A 333 12.16 -9.78 5.70
C ASN A 333 11.54 -10.46 6.91
N ASN A 334 10.90 -11.62 6.73
CA ASN A 334 10.24 -12.36 7.79
C ASN A 334 9.28 -11.48 8.64
N ILE A 335 8.52 -10.63 7.97
CA ILE A 335 7.59 -9.66 8.62
C ILE A 335 6.44 -10.39 9.32
N MET A 336 5.94 -11.46 8.71
CA MET A 336 4.83 -12.26 9.24
C MET A 336 5.26 -13.72 9.47
N PRO A 337 6.15 -14.03 10.44
CA PRO A 337 6.50 -15.40 10.77
C PRO A 337 5.31 -16.17 11.32
N LEU A 338 5.37 -17.51 11.28
CA LEU A 338 4.38 -18.34 11.96
C LEU A 338 4.29 -17.98 13.45
N GLY A 339 3.06 -17.91 13.97
CA GLY A 339 2.76 -17.54 15.35
C GLY A 339 2.69 -16.04 15.63
N ILE A 340 3.00 -15.15 14.68
CA ILE A 340 2.82 -13.70 14.90
C ILE A 340 1.33 -13.39 15.06
N PRO A 341 0.96 -12.54 16.03
CA PRO A 341 -0.43 -12.07 16.16
C PRO A 341 -0.85 -11.25 14.91
N VAL A 342 -2.10 -11.44 14.51
CA VAL A 342 -2.78 -10.66 13.46
C VAL A 342 -4.07 -10.13 14.06
N TRP A 343 -4.17 -8.84 14.26
CA TRP A 343 -5.37 -8.19 14.78
C TRP A 343 -6.13 -7.53 13.63
N VAL A 344 -7.38 -7.95 13.44
CA VAL A 344 -8.28 -7.43 12.41
C VAL A 344 -9.42 -6.68 13.09
N HIS A 345 -9.70 -5.46 12.66
CA HIS A 345 -10.75 -4.61 13.21
C HIS A 345 -11.30 -3.62 12.16
N GLU A 346 -12.40 -2.90 12.51
CA GLU A 346 -12.92 -1.77 11.74
C GLU A 346 -12.11 -0.50 11.99
#